data_6a52dfa68673f0de431fee73f43b8a31
#
_entry.id   6a52dfa68673f0de431fee73f43b8a31
#
_cell.length_a   1.000
_cell.length_b   1.000
_cell.length_c   1.000
_cell.angle_alpha   90.00
_cell.angle_beta   90.00
_cell.angle_gamma   90.00
#
_symmetry.space_group_name_H-M   'P 1'
#
loop_
_entity.id
_entity.type
_entity.pdbx_description
1 polymer ?
#
loop_
_entity_poly.entity_id
_entity_poly.type
_entity_poly.pdbx_seq_one_letter_code
_entity_poly.pdbx_strand_id
1 'polypeptide(L)'
;MRFISLLLLLTLIFCSKEATGTSDRISETTINLDNIETDPWWNDAVFYEIFVRSFYDSNADGVGDLQGIIQKLDYLNDGNPNTDTDLGITALWLMPIFPSPSYHGYDVTDYRNIDEEYGTMNDFKALITAAHARGIKIVIDFVGNHTSDQHPWFTASASNESKRDWYLWNSNKPSYNGPWGQEVWHERNNSYYYGVFWGGMPDLNYTNQEVTNEIKNTLRFWKEEVGVDGFRIDAVKHWIENGDQQENTAATLAWWRDLYVFQKSLDPGLMMVGEAWTSTQNIAPYSDKRLDYCFEFDLSYALIDGINNQTNSGLKSKMSEIISTYETNQYGTFLTNHDQDRSFYRFGMDERKAKLAARILLSLPGVPYIYYGEEVGMLGQKPDEDIRRPMQWTSSANAGFSSTQPWHPLNNNYVNYNVANQQLESESIWSQYQIWIKQRTRNTALRSGNYDFIESNNSRMFSYLRADSESNTAFAVIHNLSSQNTDDITIRINNSSLTEGTYNLINILNNQNMGSINVSSSGAFDTTLSEVTLAAYSSFLLKLEGS
;
A
#
# COMPACT_ATOMS: atom_id res chain seq x y z
N MET A 1 -2.40 51.10 -26.23
CA MET A 1 -3.23 51.75 -25.24
C MET A 1 -4.68 51.34 -25.45
N ARG A 2 -5.19 50.44 -24.67
CA ARG A 2 -6.62 50.25 -24.34
C ARG A 2 -6.67 49.28 -23.14
N PHE A 3 -6.96 49.85 -21.97
CA PHE A 3 -7.26 49.15 -20.74
C PHE A 3 -8.64 48.50 -20.86
N ILE A 4 -8.79 47.23 -20.45
CA ILE A 4 -10.08 46.62 -20.17
C ILE A 4 -10.08 46.27 -18.69
N SER A 5 -10.92 46.99 -17.93
CA SER A 5 -11.20 46.76 -16.53
C SER A 5 -12.10 45.53 -16.38
N LEU A 6 -11.70 44.59 -15.53
CA LEU A 6 -12.54 43.48 -15.10
C LEU A 6 -13.30 43.90 -13.84
N LEU A 7 -14.61 43.97 -13.94
CA LEU A 7 -15.53 44.33 -12.85
C LEU A 7 -15.86 43.06 -12.04
N LEU A 8 -15.41 43.01 -10.79
CA LEU A 8 -15.82 41.98 -9.82
C LEU A 8 -17.20 42.38 -9.28
N LEU A 9 -18.21 41.56 -9.52
CA LEU A 9 -19.53 41.71 -8.90
C LEU A 9 -19.56 40.82 -7.63
N LEU A 10 -19.46 41.46 -6.44
CA LEU A 10 -19.77 40.83 -5.14
C LEU A 10 -21.29 40.97 -4.94
N THR A 11 -22.02 39.88 -4.93
CA THR A 11 -23.39 39.82 -4.43
C THR A 11 -23.40 39.31 -2.99
N LEU A 12 -23.62 40.25 -2.06
CA LEU A 12 -23.98 39.94 -0.68
C LEU A 12 -25.46 39.53 -0.63
N ILE A 13 -25.75 38.30 -0.23
CA ILE A 13 -27.11 37.86 0.09
C ILE A 13 -27.27 37.89 1.62
N PHE A 14 -28.15 38.77 2.08
CA PHE A 14 -28.64 38.77 3.47
C PHE A 14 -29.62 37.60 3.66
N CYS A 15 -29.37 36.80 4.67
CA CYS A 15 -30.26 35.70 5.10
C CYS A 15 -31.21 36.22 6.17
N SER A 16 -32.51 36.28 5.88
CA SER A 16 -33.57 36.39 6.88
C SER A 16 -34.05 34.99 7.25
N LYS A 17 -34.05 34.67 8.56
CA LYS A 17 -34.59 33.41 9.10
C LYS A 17 -36.11 33.37 8.93
N GLU A 18 -36.60 32.36 8.22
CA GLU A 18 -37.89 31.75 8.49
C GLU A 18 -37.72 30.22 8.49
N ALA A 19 -38.15 29.60 9.56
CA ALA A 19 -38.07 28.17 9.75
C ALA A 19 -39.25 27.48 9.07
N THR A 20 -38.99 26.82 7.93
CA THR A 20 -39.85 25.75 7.41
C THR A 20 -38.95 24.64 6.90
N GLY A 21 -39.20 23.42 7.41
CA GLY A 21 -38.41 22.23 7.08
C GLY A 21 -38.49 21.91 5.59
N THR A 22 -37.36 22.01 4.94
CA THR A 22 -37.09 21.43 3.63
C THR A 22 -35.72 20.76 3.70
N SER A 23 -35.69 19.48 3.36
CA SER A 23 -34.45 18.72 3.23
C SER A 23 -33.49 19.45 2.30
N ASP A 24 -32.36 19.94 2.86
CA ASP A 24 -31.27 20.46 2.05
C ASP A 24 -30.71 19.32 1.18
N ARG A 25 -31.16 19.29 -0.08
CA ARG A 25 -30.41 18.62 -1.12
C ARG A 25 -29.12 19.43 -1.31
N ILE A 26 -28.02 18.90 -0.81
CA ILE A 26 -26.69 19.37 -1.20
C ILE A 26 -26.65 19.23 -2.72
N SER A 27 -26.52 20.35 -3.43
CA SER A 27 -26.32 20.33 -4.89
C SER A 27 -25.01 19.59 -5.14
N GLU A 28 -25.10 18.39 -5.69
CA GLU A 28 -23.95 17.67 -6.20
C GLU A 28 -23.28 18.56 -7.26
N THR A 29 -22.17 19.16 -6.90
CA THR A 29 -21.27 19.74 -7.87
C THR A 29 -20.75 18.57 -8.69
N THR A 30 -21.21 18.42 -9.91
CA THR A 30 -20.70 17.40 -10.84
C THR A 30 -19.25 17.74 -11.12
N ILE A 31 -18.32 17.11 -10.38
CA ILE A 31 -16.90 17.19 -10.69
C ILE A 31 -16.71 16.46 -12.00
N ASN A 32 -16.12 17.16 -12.97
CA ASN A 32 -15.65 16.51 -14.17
C ASN A 32 -14.40 15.68 -13.80
N LEU A 33 -14.58 14.37 -13.69
CA LEU A 33 -13.54 13.41 -13.35
C LEU A 33 -12.38 13.37 -14.36
N ASP A 34 -12.57 13.95 -15.55
CA ASP A 34 -11.52 14.05 -16.57
C ASP A 34 -10.53 15.22 -16.29
N ASN A 35 -10.86 16.10 -15.34
CA ASN A 35 -10.02 17.21 -14.90
C ASN A 35 -9.31 16.95 -13.55
N ILE A 36 -9.31 15.71 -13.06
CA ILE A 36 -8.56 15.34 -11.86
C ILE A 36 -7.07 15.32 -12.23
N GLU A 37 -6.24 15.77 -11.31
CA GLU A 37 -4.79 15.86 -11.45
C GLU A 37 -4.20 14.55 -11.97
N THR A 38 -3.35 14.65 -13.02
CA THR A 38 -2.83 13.49 -13.75
C THR A 38 -1.55 12.92 -13.15
N ASP A 39 -0.97 13.57 -12.14
CA ASP A 39 0.25 13.13 -11.45
C ASP A 39 0.05 13.17 -9.92
N PRO A 40 -0.65 12.18 -9.35
CA PRO A 40 -0.92 12.08 -7.93
C PRO A 40 0.35 11.71 -7.14
N TRP A 41 0.56 12.35 -5.99
CA TRP A 41 1.76 12.20 -5.14
C TRP A 41 2.10 10.73 -4.80
N TRP A 42 1.09 9.85 -4.72
CA TRP A 42 1.29 8.44 -4.39
C TRP A 42 2.00 7.63 -5.49
N ASN A 43 2.01 8.10 -6.73
CA ASN A 43 2.76 7.45 -7.81
C ASN A 43 4.27 7.51 -7.56
N ASP A 44 4.74 8.54 -6.87
CA ASP A 44 6.14 8.73 -6.50
C ASP A 44 6.50 8.11 -5.15
N ALA A 45 5.50 7.67 -4.38
CA ALA A 45 5.68 7.22 -3.02
C ALA A 45 6.31 5.81 -2.92
N VAL A 46 7.02 5.62 -1.82
CA VAL A 46 7.36 4.31 -1.25
C VAL A 46 6.71 4.23 0.12
N PHE A 47 5.74 3.35 0.25
CA PHE A 47 4.97 3.18 1.47
C PHE A 47 5.64 2.22 2.44
N TYR A 48 5.46 2.50 3.74
CA TYR A 48 5.86 1.62 4.83
C TYR A 48 4.65 1.37 5.72
N GLU A 49 4.22 0.11 5.81
CA GLU A 49 3.09 -0.34 6.62
C GLU A 49 3.53 -0.54 8.07
N ILE A 50 2.85 0.10 9.02
CA ILE A 50 3.16 0.05 10.44
C ILE A 50 1.97 -0.50 11.23
N PHE A 51 2.21 -1.57 12.00
CA PHE A 51 1.36 -1.93 13.13
C PHE A 51 1.82 -1.15 14.36
N VAL A 52 1.06 -0.12 14.75
CA VAL A 52 1.45 0.83 15.81
C VAL A 52 1.84 0.10 17.09
N ARG A 53 1.01 -0.83 17.53
CA ARG A 53 1.20 -1.70 18.71
C ARG A 53 2.57 -2.38 18.77
N SER A 54 3.17 -2.64 17.61
CA SER A 54 4.42 -3.41 17.47
C SER A 54 5.62 -2.59 16.99
N PHE A 55 5.50 -1.28 16.78
CA PHE A 55 6.59 -0.53 16.17
C PHE A 55 7.62 -0.03 17.19
N TYR A 56 7.21 0.76 18.18
CA TYR A 56 8.08 1.21 19.26
C TYR A 56 7.25 1.70 20.46
N ASP A 57 7.56 1.22 21.64
CA ASP A 57 6.95 1.60 22.92
C ASP A 57 7.74 2.74 23.54
N SER A 58 7.12 3.92 23.62
CA SER A 58 7.74 5.13 24.16
C SER A 58 7.49 5.36 25.65
N ASN A 59 6.44 4.74 26.20
CA ASN A 59 5.94 4.98 27.55
C ASN A 59 6.21 3.84 28.54
N ALA A 60 6.77 2.71 28.06
CA ALA A 60 7.14 1.54 28.84
C ALA A 60 5.96 0.72 29.37
N ASP A 61 4.83 0.67 28.66
CA ASP A 61 3.70 -0.20 28.99
C ASP A 61 3.71 -1.55 28.26
N GLY A 62 4.63 -1.73 27.30
CA GLY A 62 4.79 -2.93 26.50
C GLY A 62 4.05 -2.89 25.16
N VAL A 63 3.33 -1.82 24.87
CA VAL A 63 2.59 -1.58 23.64
C VAL A 63 3.24 -0.42 22.86
N GLY A 64 3.38 -0.56 21.56
CA GLY A 64 3.86 0.54 20.72
C GLY A 64 2.83 1.64 20.58
N ASP A 65 3.29 2.87 20.43
CA ASP A 65 2.44 4.06 20.47
C ASP A 65 2.85 5.11 19.41
N LEU A 66 2.02 6.16 19.26
CA LEU A 66 2.21 7.23 18.28
C LEU A 66 3.48 8.06 18.57
N GLN A 67 3.81 8.28 19.84
CA GLN A 67 5.03 8.96 20.24
C GLN A 67 6.26 8.11 19.91
N GLY A 68 6.12 6.78 19.99
CA GLY A 68 7.13 5.83 19.54
C GLY A 68 7.42 5.94 18.06
N ILE A 69 6.39 6.08 17.22
CA ILE A 69 6.58 6.32 15.77
C ILE A 69 7.31 7.65 15.56
N ILE A 70 6.92 8.74 16.26
CA ILE A 70 7.60 10.05 16.16
C ILE A 70 9.09 9.92 16.46
N GLN A 71 9.47 9.16 17.50
CA GLN A 71 10.86 8.93 17.88
C GLN A 71 11.65 8.13 16.83
N LYS A 72 10.98 7.42 15.93
CA LYS A 72 11.58 6.58 14.89
C LYS A 72 11.45 7.15 13.47
N LEU A 73 10.89 8.33 13.30
CA LEU A 73 10.75 8.93 11.97
C LEU A 73 12.09 9.12 11.25
N ASP A 74 13.15 9.48 11.97
CA ASP A 74 14.48 9.66 11.36
C ASP A 74 15.10 8.34 10.82
N TYR A 75 14.65 7.19 11.31
CA TYR A 75 14.99 5.89 10.74
C TYR A 75 14.29 5.66 9.38
N LEU A 76 13.05 6.13 9.26
CA LEU A 76 12.25 5.98 8.04
C LEU A 76 12.66 7.02 6.98
N ASN A 77 12.78 8.28 7.39
CA ASN A 77 13.26 9.40 6.58
C ASN A 77 13.62 10.57 7.50
N ASP A 78 14.85 11.06 7.43
CA ASP A 78 15.32 12.19 8.24
C ASP A 78 15.01 13.56 7.61
N GLY A 79 14.40 13.58 6.42
CA GLY A 79 14.06 14.78 5.65
C GLY A 79 15.26 15.41 4.92
N ASN A 80 16.42 14.79 4.96
CA ASN A 80 17.64 15.28 4.29
C ASN A 80 18.07 14.34 3.14
N PRO A 81 17.87 14.70 1.88
CA PRO A 81 18.16 13.82 0.74
C PRO A 81 19.66 13.56 0.54
N ASN A 82 20.55 14.21 1.32
CA ASN A 82 22.00 14.07 1.22
C ASN A 82 22.59 13.12 2.27
N THR A 83 21.79 12.59 3.18
CA THR A 83 22.20 11.57 4.15
C THR A 83 21.96 10.17 3.63
N ASP A 84 22.66 9.20 4.20
CA ASP A 84 22.49 7.77 3.95
C ASP A 84 22.21 7.01 5.27
N THR A 85 21.49 7.66 6.19
CA THR A 85 21.22 7.16 7.55
C THR A 85 19.79 6.63 7.74
N ASP A 86 18.90 6.91 6.80
CA ASP A 86 17.49 6.51 6.77
C ASP A 86 17.18 5.55 5.62
N LEU A 87 15.97 5.00 5.62
CA LEU A 87 15.45 4.16 4.52
C LEU A 87 15.04 4.98 3.29
N GLY A 88 14.63 6.24 3.45
CA GLY A 88 14.10 7.08 2.37
C GLY A 88 12.60 6.85 2.10
N ILE A 89 11.82 6.39 3.08
CA ILE A 89 10.36 6.19 3.01
C ILE A 89 9.66 7.54 2.82
N THR A 90 8.62 7.57 1.99
CA THR A 90 7.90 8.81 1.68
C THR A 90 6.43 8.78 2.05
N ALA A 91 5.89 7.64 2.48
CA ALA A 91 4.55 7.53 3.00
C ALA A 91 4.44 6.41 4.04
N LEU A 92 3.62 6.61 5.08
CA LEU A 92 3.27 5.59 6.07
C LEU A 92 1.81 5.16 5.87
N TRP A 93 1.58 3.86 5.90
CA TRP A 93 0.27 3.29 6.15
C TRP A 93 0.25 2.78 7.59
N LEU A 94 -0.60 3.37 8.43
CA LEU A 94 -0.84 2.91 9.78
C LEU A 94 -2.03 1.95 9.77
N MET A 95 -1.81 0.69 10.21
CA MET A 95 -2.89 -0.25 10.51
C MET A 95 -3.86 0.39 11.49
N PRO A 96 -5.08 -0.19 11.73
CA PRO A 96 -6.15 0.50 12.45
C PRO A 96 -5.70 1.17 13.76
N ILE A 97 -6.03 2.44 13.90
CA ILE A 97 -5.68 3.29 15.05
C ILE A 97 -6.90 3.73 15.86
N PHE A 98 -8.08 3.28 15.47
CA PHE A 98 -9.35 3.63 16.10
C PHE A 98 -9.58 2.78 17.36
N PRO A 99 -10.35 3.27 18.36
CA PRO A 99 -10.75 2.49 19.52
C PRO A 99 -11.38 1.15 19.12
N SER A 100 -10.85 0.08 19.68
CA SER A 100 -11.26 -1.29 19.38
C SER A 100 -11.06 -2.20 20.60
N PRO A 101 -11.94 -3.19 20.82
CA PRO A 101 -11.77 -4.14 21.91
C PRO A 101 -10.69 -5.21 21.62
N SER A 102 -10.22 -5.31 20.37
CA SER A 102 -9.22 -6.31 19.97
C SER A 102 -7.85 -5.68 19.70
N TYR A 103 -6.79 -6.48 19.86
CA TYR A 103 -5.42 -6.03 19.59
C TYR A 103 -5.19 -5.65 18.12
N HIS A 104 -5.97 -6.17 17.20
CA HIS A 104 -5.80 -5.94 15.75
C HIS A 104 -6.47 -4.67 15.25
N GLY A 105 -7.47 -4.13 15.97
CA GLY A 105 -8.11 -2.86 15.64
C GLY A 105 -9.18 -2.91 14.53
N TYR A 106 -9.45 -4.09 13.93
CA TYR A 106 -10.43 -4.19 12.83
C TYR A 106 -11.90 -4.25 13.30
N ASP A 107 -12.20 -4.30 14.57
CA ASP A 107 -13.54 -4.22 15.16
C ASP A 107 -13.72 -2.87 15.87
N VAL A 108 -13.93 -1.81 15.08
CA VAL A 108 -13.96 -0.42 15.50
C VAL A 108 -15.19 -0.11 16.38
N THR A 109 -14.97 0.62 17.48
CA THR A 109 -16.03 1.13 18.38
C THR A 109 -16.25 2.65 18.27
N ASP A 110 -15.31 3.41 17.74
CA ASP A 110 -15.43 4.86 17.51
C ASP A 110 -14.53 5.29 16.33
N TYR A 111 -15.14 5.76 15.23
CA TYR A 111 -14.41 6.16 14.01
C TYR A 111 -13.75 7.54 14.08
N ARG A 112 -13.95 8.32 15.14
CA ARG A 112 -13.46 9.72 15.22
C ARG A 112 -12.50 9.94 16.38
N ASN A 113 -11.96 8.86 16.93
CA ASN A 113 -11.02 8.94 18.05
C ASN A 113 -9.80 8.05 17.77
N ILE A 114 -8.77 8.22 18.59
CA ILE A 114 -7.58 7.37 18.62
C ILE A 114 -7.74 6.37 19.77
N ASP A 115 -7.30 5.12 19.56
CA ASP A 115 -7.24 4.13 20.63
C ASP A 115 -6.34 4.62 21.75
N GLU A 116 -6.83 4.53 23.01
CA GLU A 116 -6.12 5.04 24.20
C GLU A 116 -4.77 4.36 24.42
N GLU A 117 -4.61 3.10 23.96
CA GLU A 117 -3.32 2.40 24.01
C GLU A 117 -2.26 3.02 23.10
N TYR A 118 -2.68 3.74 22.04
CA TYR A 118 -1.76 4.39 21.10
C TYR A 118 -1.51 5.86 21.40
N GLY A 119 -2.35 6.49 22.24
CA GLY A 119 -2.22 7.89 22.63
C GLY A 119 -3.49 8.70 22.37
N THR A 120 -3.31 9.98 22.09
CA THR A 120 -4.41 10.93 21.91
C THR A 120 -4.49 11.47 20.48
N MET A 121 -5.60 12.14 20.15
CA MET A 121 -5.73 12.89 18.90
C MET A 121 -4.64 13.97 18.74
N ASN A 122 -4.15 14.56 19.83
CA ASN A 122 -3.05 15.51 19.78
C ASN A 122 -1.72 14.84 19.45
N ASP A 123 -1.47 13.62 19.94
CA ASP A 123 -0.29 12.84 19.59
C ASP A 123 -0.32 12.46 18.09
N PHE A 124 -1.51 12.12 17.59
CA PHE A 124 -1.66 11.81 16.16
C PHE A 124 -1.42 13.04 15.28
N LYS A 125 -1.97 14.21 15.63
CA LYS A 125 -1.69 15.47 14.91
C LYS A 125 -0.20 15.87 15.00
N ALA A 126 0.47 15.57 16.11
CA ALA A 126 1.91 15.76 16.25
C ALA A 126 2.69 14.82 15.34
N LEU A 127 2.27 13.56 15.20
CA LEU A 127 2.85 12.62 14.25
C LEU A 127 2.71 13.11 12.80
N ILE A 128 1.51 13.54 12.37
CA ILE A 128 1.30 14.11 11.03
C ILE A 128 2.25 15.30 10.80
N THR A 129 2.33 16.22 11.74
CA THR A 129 3.20 17.39 11.63
C THR A 129 4.67 17.00 11.48
N ALA A 130 5.15 16.05 12.29
CA ALA A 130 6.53 15.58 12.28
C ALA A 130 6.86 14.79 11.00
N ALA A 131 5.93 14.00 10.51
CA ALA A 131 6.04 13.25 9.25
C ALA A 131 6.08 14.19 8.05
N HIS A 132 5.15 15.14 7.96
CA HIS A 132 5.11 16.13 6.88
C HIS A 132 6.38 16.99 6.83
N ALA A 133 6.96 17.35 7.98
CA ALA A 133 8.24 18.07 8.04
C ALA A 133 9.41 17.30 7.42
N ARG A 134 9.28 15.98 7.26
CA ARG A 134 10.25 15.07 6.61
C ARG A 134 9.85 14.64 5.21
N GLY A 135 8.77 15.19 4.66
CA GLY A 135 8.22 14.78 3.36
C GLY A 135 7.52 13.41 3.37
N ILE A 136 7.12 12.93 4.54
CA ILE A 136 6.39 11.66 4.71
C ILE A 136 4.88 11.94 4.78
N LYS A 137 4.11 11.29 3.91
CA LYS A 137 2.65 11.30 3.91
C LYS A 137 2.06 10.29 4.89
N ILE A 138 0.88 10.57 5.46
CA ILE A 138 0.20 9.68 6.42
C ILE A 138 -1.10 9.17 5.84
N VAL A 139 -1.20 7.85 5.72
CA VAL A 139 -2.39 7.10 5.31
C VAL A 139 -2.83 6.23 6.48
N ILE A 140 -4.12 6.28 6.83
CA ILE A 140 -4.69 5.46 7.90
C ILE A 140 -5.56 4.35 7.35
N ASP A 141 -5.63 3.24 8.08
CA ASP A 141 -6.54 2.14 7.78
C ASP A 141 -7.98 2.53 8.11
N PHE A 142 -8.88 2.40 7.17
CA PHE A 142 -10.30 2.70 7.34
C PHE A 142 -11.14 1.45 7.19
N VAL A 143 -11.58 0.91 8.32
CA VAL A 143 -12.41 -0.29 8.42
C VAL A 143 -13.88 0.09 8.29
N GLY A 144 -14.33 0.32 7.07
CA GLY A 144 -15.69 0.83 6.84
C GLY A 144 -16.73 -0.23 6.50
N ASN A 145 -16.34 -1.47 6.20
CA ASN A 145 -17.29 -2.54 5.87
C ASN A 145 -18.19 -2.92 7.06
N HIS A 146 -17.63 -2.96 8.25
CA HIS A 146 -18.27 -3.43 9.48
C HIS A 146 -17.85 -2.58 10.68
N THR A 147 -18.52 -2.79 11.81
CA THR A 147 -18.14 -2.23 13.11
C THR A 147 -17.87 -3.37 14.09
N SER A 148 -17.37 -3.04 15.30
CA SER A 148 -17.48 -3.95 16.43
C SER A 148 -18.95 -4.22 16.79
N ASP A 149 -19.27 -5.38 17.33
CA ASP A 149 -20.58 -5.65 17.96
C ASP A 149 -20.75 -4.84 19.27
N GLN A 150 -19.70 -4.17 19.74
CA GLN A 150 -19.71 -3.24 20.87
C GLN A 150 -19.86 -1.78 20.42
N HIS A 151 -19.86 -1.49 19.12
CA HIS A 151 -20.06 -0.14 18.62
C HIS A 151 -21.41 0.43 19.05
N PRO A 152 -21.53 1.70 19.48
CA PRO A 152 -22.80 2.32 19.87
C PRO A 152 -23.90 2.22 18.79
N TRP A 153 -23.52 2.25 17.51
CA TRP A 153 -24.47 2.08 16.42
C TRP A 153 -25.08 0.67 16.40
N PHE A 154 -24.26 -0.37 16.58
CA PHE A 154 -24.75 -1.73 16.59
C PHE A 154 -25.58 -2.04 17.85
N THR A 155 -25.15 -1.55 19.03
CA THR A 155 -25.91 -1.76 20.27
C THR A 155 -27.29 -1.10 20.22
N ALA A 156 -27.40 0.10 19.66
CA ALA A 156 -28.69 0.77 19.42
C ALA A 156 -29.54 0.04 18.36
N SER A 157 -28.93 -0.49 17.31
CA SER A 157 -29.58 -1.31 16.29
C SER A 157 -30.10 -2.63 16.87
N ALA A 158 -29.31 -3.32 17.68
CA ALA A 158 -29.66 -4.60 18.29
C ALA A 158 -30.78 -4.48 19.33
N SER A 159 -30.85 -3.35 20.08
CA SER A 159 -31.94 -3.06 21.02
C SER A 159 -33.22 -2.56 20.33
N ASN A 160 -33.19 -2.35 19.03
CA ASN A 160 -34.30 -1.80 18.24
C ASN A 160 -34.76 -0.39 18.67
N GLU A 161 -33.85 0.37 19.29
CA GLU A 161 -34.11 1.75 19.73
C GLU A 161 -33.99 2.75 18.56
N SER A 162 -32.86 2.63 17.82
CA SER A 162 -32.54 3.44 16.65
C SER A 162 -31.54 2.71 15.78
N LYS A 163 -31.27 3.21 14.57
CA LYS A 163 -30.25 2.63 13.69
C LYS A 163 -30.49 1.14 13.31
N ARG A 164 -31.74 0.65 13.44
CA ARG A 164 -32.03 -0.74 13.10
C ARG A 164 -31.58 -1.08 11.69
N ASP A 165 -31.85 -0.20 10.74
CA ASP A 165 -31.56 -0.37 9.31
C ASP A 165 -30.11 0.04 8.93
N TRP A 166 -29.28 0.37 9.92
CA TRP A 166 -27.85 0.61 9.71
C TRP A 166 -27.08 -0.69 9.52
N TYR A 167 -27.68 -1.81 9.90
CA TYR A 167 -27.17 -3.17 9.76
C TYR A 167 -28.20 -4.06 9.06
N LEU A 168 -27.75 -5.17 8.50
CA LEU A 168 -28.63 -6.12 7.84
C LEU A 168 -29.21 -7.10 8.88
N TRP A 169 -30.53 -7.14 8.98
CA TRP A 169 -31.22 -7.99 9.93
C TRP A 169 -32.27 -8.89 9.25
N ASN A 170 -32.43 -10.12 9.78
CA ASN A 170 -33.47 -11.03 9.34
C ASN A 170 -34.15 -11.70 10.57
N SER A 171 -35.46 -11.90 10.52
CA SER A 171 -36.21 -12.62 11.56
C SER A 171 -35.96 -14.13 11.56
N ASN A 172 -35.59 -14.69 10.41
CA ASN A 172 -35.23 -16.09 10.25
C ASN A 172 -33.80 -16.17 9.71
N LYS A 173 -33.03 -17.16 10.21
CA LYS A 173 -31.66 -17.37 9.74
C LYS A 173 -31.67 -17.78 8.26
N PRO A 174 -31.09 -16.98 7.35
CA PRO A 174 -30.84 -17.40 5.98
C PRO A 174 -29.95 -18.65 5.91
N SER A 175 -30.12 -19.48 4.89
CA SER A 175 -29.50 -20.81 4.82
C SER A 175 -28.16 -20.87 4.11
N TYR A 176 -27.60 -19.70 3.65
CA TYR A 176 -26.32 -19.65 2.97
C TYR A 176 -25.18 -19.28 3.92
N ASN A 177 -24.00 -19.76 3.58
CA ASN A 177 -22.74 -19.43 4.23
C ASN A 177 -21.99 -18.34 3.45
N GLY A 178 -20.92 -17.82 4.04
CA GLY A 178 -20.03 -16.85 3.41
C GLY A 178 -19.12 -17.43 2.33
N PRO A 179 -18.32 -16.58 1.65
CA PRO A 179 -17.47 -16.97 0.54
C PRO A 179 -16.43 -18.03 0.90
N TRP A 180 -16.06 -18.15 2.17
CA TRP A 180 -15.11 -19.15 2.68
C TRP A 180 -15.78 -20.34 3.37
N GLY A 181 -17.13 -20.47 3.27
CA GLY A 181 -17.93 -21.50 3.93
C GLY A 181 -18.26 -21.20 5.39
N GLN A 182 -17.89 -20.03 5.91
CA GLN A 182 -18.16 -19.60 7.29
C GLN A 182 -19.61 -19.16 7.48
N GLU A 183 -20.05 -19.16 8.75
CA GLU A 183 -21.34 -18.59 9.16
C GLU A 183 -21.30 -17.07 9.01
N VAL A 184 -22.34 -16.48 8.40
CA VAL A 184 -22.47 -15.03 8.18
C VAL A 184 -23.73 -14.43 8.78
N TRP A 185 -24.64 -15.25 9.33
CA TRP A 185 -25.85 -14.81 10.01
C TRP A 185 -25.81 -15.22 11.48
N HIS A 186 -25.66 -14.24 12.35
CA HIS A 186 -25.40 -14.41 13.77
C HIS A 186 -26.62 -14.01 14.60
N GLU A 187 -26.98 -14.79 15.61
CA GLU A 187 -28.17 -14.54 16.42
C GLU A 187 -27.92 -13.46 17.47
N ARG A 188 -28.85 -12.50 17.56
CA ARG A 188 -28.90 -11.49 18.64
C ARG A 188 -30.38 -11.10 18.88
N ASN A 189 -30.86 -11.19 20.10
CA ASN A 189 -32.19 -10.77 20.51
C ASN A 189 -33.35 -11.36 19.64
N ASN A 190 -33.32 -12.66 19.39
CA ASN A 190 -34.26 -13.42 18.53
C ASN A 190 -34.34 -12.92 17.07
N SER A 191 -33.31 -12.30 16.57
CA SER A 191 -33.12 -11.93 15.17
C SER A 191 -31.72 -12.30 14.73
N TYR A 192 -31.46 -12.29 13.43
CA TYR A 192 -30.16 -12.61 12.87
C TYR A 192 -29.62 -11.38 12.15
N TYR A 193 -28.37 -11.00 12.47
CA TYR A 193 -27.65 -9.94 11.75
C TYR A 193 -26.56 -10.54 10.88
N TYR A 194 -26.22 -9.81 9.82
CA TYR A 194 -25.17 -10.20 8.89
C TYR A 194 -23.80 -9.70 9.38
N GLY A 195 -22.80 -10.55 9.26
CA GLY A 195 -21.38 -10.24 9.53
C GLY A 195 -20.52 -11.21 8.74
N VAL A 196 -19.94 -10.74 7.63
CA VAL A 196 -19.23 -11.62 6.68
C VAL A 196 -18.00 -12.28 7.29
N PHE A 197 -17.28 -11.56 8.17
CA PHE A 197 -16.05 -12.09 8.77
C PHE A 197 -16.35 -12.98 9.98
N TRP A 198 -17.09 -12.45 10.95
CA TRP A 198 -17.52 -13.20 12.14
C TRP A 198 -18.53 -12.40 12.98
N GLY A 199 -19.14 -13.04 13.99
CA GLY A 199 -20.19 -12.42 14.77
C GLY A 199 -19.81 -11.17 15.57
N GLY A 200 -18.53 -10.95 15.86
CA GLY A 200 -18.04 -9.70 16.49
C GLY A 200 -17.89 -8.53 15.54
N MET A 201 -18.10 -8.74 14.24
CA MET A 201 -17.94 -7.72 13.18
C MET A 201 -19.20 -7.62 12.32
N PRO A 202 -20.31 -7.02 12.83
CA PRO A 202 -21.53 -6.81 12.06
C PRO A 202 -21.31 -5.84 10.90
N ASP A 203 -21.72 -6.24 9.69
CA ASP A 203 -21.59 -5.45 8.48
C ASP A 203 -22.58 -4.28 8.44
N LEU A 204 -22.10 -3.12 8.01
CA LEU A 204 -22.90 -1.92 7.81
C LEU A 204 -23.78 -2.05 6.55
N ASN A 205 -25.00 -1.55 6.63
CA ASN A 205 -25.95 -1.56 5.51
C ASN A 205 -25.79 -0.33 4.62
N TYR A 206 -24.97 -0.41 3.60
CA TYR A 206 -24.75 0.69 2.64
C TYR A 206 -25.90 0.93 1.66
N THR A 207 -26.97 0.15 1.70
CA THR A 207 -28.23 0.50 1.03
C THR A 207 -29.00 1.59 1.79
N ASN A 208 -28.62 1.85 3.07
CA ASN A 208 -29.11 2.95 3.87
C ASN A 208 -28.26 4.21 3.63
N GLN A 209 -28.89 5.28 3.14
CA GLN A 209 -28.21 6.55 2.86
C GLN A 209 -27.62 7.24 4.10
N GLU A 210 -28.19 7.01 5.30
CA GLU A 210 -27.66 7.56 6.54
C GLU A 210 -26.28 6.97 6.86
N VAL A 211 -26.08 5.67 6.63
CA VAL A 211 -24.77 5.01 6.77
C VAL A 211 -23.75 5.64 5.81
N THR A 212 -24.10 5.75 4.54
CA THR A 212 -23.24 6.39 3.54
C THR A 212 -22.88 7.82 3.94
N ASN A 213 -23.85 8.61 4.42
CA ASN A 213 -23.61 9.99 4.84
C ASN A 213 -22.69 10.06 6.07
N GLU A 214 -22.85 9.16 7.04
CA GLU A 214 -21.99 9.13 8.22
C GLU A 214 -20.55 8.74 7.90
N ILE A 215 -20.36 7.77 7.00
CA ILE A 215 -19.03 7.40 6.52
C ILE A 215 -18.38 8.56 5.74
N LYS A 216 -19.12 9.23 4.86
CA LYS A 216 -18.62 10.45 4.18
C LYS A 216 -18.23 11.56 5.19
N ASN A 217 -19.01 11.77 6.25
CA ASN A 217 -18.69 12.75 7.29
C ASN A 217 -17.45 12.34 8.10
N THR A 218 -17.25 11.05 8.32
CA THR A 218 -16.05 10.54 9.01
C THR A 218 -14.80 10.75 8.16
N LEU A 219 -14.85 10.41 6.87
CA LEU A 219 -13.72 10.67 5.95
C LEU A 219 -13.39 12.17 5.86
N ARG A 220 -14.43 13.02 5.79
CA ARG A 220 -14.26 14.48 5.82
C ARG A 220 -13.56 14.95 7.09
N PHE A 221 -13.99 14.46 8.28
CA PHE A 221 -13.37 14.78 9.56
C PHE A 221 -11.87 14.46 9.55
N TRP A 222 -11.49 13.26 9.14
CA TRP A 222 -10.08 12.86 9.09
C TRP A 222 -9.27 13.69 8.10
N LYS A 223 -9.86 14.07 6.97
CA LYS A 223 -9.18 14.93 5.99
C LYS A 223 -9.10 16.39 6.43
N GLU A 224 -10.22 17.01 6.78
CA GLU A 224 -10.31 18.47 6.96
C GLU A 224 -9.89 18.92 8.38
N GLU A 225 -10.21 18.14 9.43
CA GLU A 225 -9.95 18.52 10.83
C GLU A 225 -8.68 17.88 11.39
N VAL A 226 -8.30 16.70 10.90
CA VAL A 226 -7.12 15.97 11.36
C VAL A 226 -5.94 16.13 10.40
N GLY A 227 -6.17 16.03 9.09
CA GLY A 227 -5.16 16.33 8.08
C GLY A 227 -4.43 15.11 7.50
N VAL A 228 -5.08 13.94 7.47
CA VAL A 228 -4.51 12.75 6.80
C VAL A 228 -4.38 12.95 5.30
N ASP A 229 -3.41 12.29 4.68
CA ASP A 229 -3.17 12.36 3.23
C ASP A 229 -3.95 11.31 2.46
N GLY A 230 -4.47 10.27 3.14
CA GLY A 230 -5.23 9.23 2.48
C GLY A 230 -5.72 8.13 3.42
N PHE A 231 -6.35 7.14 2.81
CA PHE A 231 -6.92 5.98 3.50
C PHE A 231 -6.55 4.68 2.78
N ARG A 232 -6.17 3.66 3.53
CA ARG A 232 -6.28 2.27 3.09
C ARG A 232 -7.67 1.77 3.48
N ILE A 233 -8.39 1.27 2.53
CA ILE A 233 -9.76 0.82 2.73
C ILE A 233 -9.79 -0.69 2.85
N ASP A 234 -10.29 -1.15 3.99
CA ASP A 234 -10.46 -2.55 4.31
C ASP A 234 -11.61 -3.18 3.52
N ALA A 235 -11.44 -4.43 3.08
CA ALA A 235 -12.49 -5.32 2.58
C ALA A 235 -13.40 -4.74 1.48
N VAL A 236 -12.87 -3.94 0.54
CA VAL A 236 -13.66 -3.15 -0.43
C VAL A 236 -14.64 -3.95 -1.28
N LYS A 237 -14.44 -5.26 -1.43
CA LYS A 237 -15.29 -6.13 -2.26
C LYS A 237 -16.59 -6.57 -1.57
N HIS A 238 -16.74 -6.38 -0.24
CA HIS A 238 -17.82 -6.91 0.58
C HIS A 238 -18.87 -5.88 1.02
N TRP A 239 -18.83 -4.64 0.55
CA TRP A 239 -19.59 -3.52 1.11
C TRP A 239 -21.11 -3.55 0.86
N ILE A 240 -21.58 -4.16 -0.22
CA ILE A 240 -23.02 -4.31 -0.50
C ILE A 240 -23.28 -5.69 -1.09
N GLU A 241 -24.00 -6.51 -0.35
CA GLU A 241 -24.40 -7.85 -0.76
C GLU A 241 -25.66 -7.81 -1.64
N ASN A 242 -25.84 -8.86 -2.44
CA ASN A 242 -27.08 -9.13 -3.17
C ASN A 242 -27.50 -10.58 -2.92
N GLY A 243 -28.16 -10.81 -1.77
CA GLY A 243 -28.51 -12.16 -1.32
C GLY A 243 -27.27 -12.98 -0.99
N ASP A 244 -27.07 -14.11 -1.68
CA ASP A 244 -25.90 -14.99 -1.52
C ASP A 244 -24.68 -14.55 -2.32
N GLN A 245 -24.79 -13.53 -3.18
CA GLN A 245 -23.63 -12.85 -3.76
C GLN A 245 -23.09 -11.83 -2.76
N GLN A 246 -22.02 -12.17 -2.07
CA GLN A 246 -21.47 -11.44 -0.92
C GLN A 246 -20.19 -10.68 -1.23
N GLU A 247 -19.77 -10.63 -2.48
CA GLU A 247 -18.59 -9.89 -2.93
C GLU A 247 -18.70 -9.45 -4.39
N ASN A 248 -17.99 -8.38 -4.75
CA ASN A 248 -17.86 -7.86 -6.11
C ASN A 248 -19.22 -7.57 -6.78
N THR A 249 -20.23 -7.13 -6.02
CA THR A 249 -21.54 -6.83 -6.58
C THR A 249 -21.51 -5.54 -7.41
N ALA A 250 -22.45 -5.42 -8.36
CA ALA A 250 -22.60 -4.19 -9.13
C ALA A 250 -22.95 -2.99 -8.22
N ALA A 251 -23.69 -3.24 -7.12
CA ALA A 251 -24.03 -2.22 -6.13
C ALA A 251 -22.78 -1.72 -5.38
N THR A 252 -21.89 -2.62 -4.96
CA THR A 252 -20.60 -2.27 -4.37
C THR A 252 -19.78 -1.39 -5.30
N LEU A 253 -19.64 -1.77 -6.57
CA LEU A 253 -18.89 -0.99 -7.56
C LEU A 253 -19.52 0.39 -7.84
N ALA A 254 -20.85 0.48 -7.86
CA ALA A 254 -21.55 1.76 -8.02
C ALA A 254 -21.34 2.67 -6.82
N TRP A 255 -21.42 2.12 -5.59
CA TRP A 255 -21.20 2.88 -4.36
C TRP A 255 -19.78 3.45 -4.28
N TRP A 256 -18.75 2.65 -4.65
CA TRP A 256 -17.37 3.12 -4.71
C TRP A 256 -17.17 4.26 -5.72
N ARG A 257 -17.90 4.23 -6.85
CA ARG A 257 -17.87 5.31 -7.82
C ARG A 257 -18.39 6.62 -7.22
N ASP A 258 -19.51 6.56 -6.49
CA ASP A 258 -20.10 7.73 -5.84
C ASP A 258 -19.19 8.26 -4.71
N LEU A 259 -18.53 7.36 -3.96
CA LEU A 259 -17.58 7.76 -2.93
C LEU A 259 -16.33 8.42 -3.55
N TYR A 260 -15.84 7.92 -4.68
CA TYR A 260 -14.70 8.51 -5.37
C TYR A 260 -14.97 9.95 -5.79
N VAL A 261 -16.15 10.24 -6.33
CA VAL A 261 -16.58 11.62 -6.66
C VAL A 261 -16.57 12.49 -5.41
N PHE A 262 -17.11 11.99 -4.30
CA PHE A 262 -17.10 12.70 -3.03
C PHE A 262 -15.68 12.96 -2.53
N GLN A 263 -14.84 11.95 -2.49
CA GLN A 263 -13.44 12.02 -2.07
C GLN A 263 -12.69 13.11 -2.86
N LYS A 264 -12.76 13.06 -4.18
CA LYS A 264 -12.08 14.03 -5.04
C LYS A 264 -12.67 15.43 -4.96
N SER A 265 -13.91 15.58 -4.48
CA SER A 265 -14.51 16.88 -4.16
C SER A 265 -13.96 17.50 -2.87
N LEU A 266 -13.51 16.66 -1.92
CA LEU A 266 -12.83 17.14 -0.71
C LEU A 266 -11.42 17.64 -1.04
N ASP A 267 -10.65 16.79 -1.73
CA ASP A 267 -9.29 17.09 -2.18
C ASP A 267 -8.90 16.12 -3.30
N PRO A 268 -8.54 16.60 -4.51
CA PRO A 268 -8.01 15.74 -5.58
C PRO A 268 -6.78 14.94 -5.18
N GLY A 269 -5.95 15.46 -4.26
CA GLY A 269 -4.77 14.80 -3.71
C GLY A 269 -5.06 13.84 -2.54
N LEU A 270 -6.31 13.69 -2.08
CA LEU A 270 -6.67 12.69 -1.07
C LEU A 270 -6.61 11.29 -1.70
N MET A 271 -5.76 10.40 -1.17
CA MET A 271 -5.51 9.07 -1.72
C MET A 271 -6.44 8.02 -1.08
N MET A 272 -6.92 7.06 -1.87
CA MET A 272 -7.54 5.83 -1.38
C MET A 272 -6.97 4.60 -2.08
N VAL A 273 -6.35 3.71 -1.31
CA VAL A 273 -5.95 2.37 -1.76
C VAL A 273 -6.89 1.32 -1.18
N GLY A 274 -7.38 0.41 -2.01
CA GLY A 274 -8.34 -0.63 -1.59
C GLY A 274 -7.70 -1.99 -1.36
N GLU A 275 -8.16 -2.69 -0.33
CA GLU A 275 -7.90 -4.11 -0.17
C GLU A 275 -9.01 -4.93 -0.82
N ALA A 276 -8.65 -5.58 -1.94
CA ALA A 276 -9.50 -6.53 -2.63
C ALA A 276 -8.70 -7.82 -2.86
N TRP A 277 -8.72 -8.72 -1.88
CA TRP A 277 -7.98 -9.98 -1.98
C TRP A 277 -8.70 -10.94 -2.94
N THR A 278 -8.38 -10.84 -4.21
CA THR A 278 -8.96 -11.61 -5.31
C THR A 278 -8.04 -11.54 -6.54
N SER A 279 -8.47 -12.07 -7.69
CA SER A 279 -7.68 -12.04 -8.93
C SER A 279 -7.55 -10.64 -9.53
N THR A 280 -6.49 -10.39 -10.30
CA THR A 280 -6.24 -9.15 -11.06
C THR A 280 -7.50 -8.67 -11.81
N GLN A 281 -8.21 -9.58 -12.48
CA GLN A 281 -9.42 -9.25 -13.26
C GLN A 281 -10.58 -8.74 -12.38
N ASN A 282 -10.68 -9.23 -11.15
CA ASN A 282 -11.71 -8.78 -10.20
C ASN A 282 -11.30 -7.49 -9.46
N ILE A 283 -10.00 -7.23 -9.33
CA ILE A 283 -9.45 -6.01 -8.72
C ILE A 283 -9.58 -4.81 -9.67
N ALA A 284 -9.28 -5.00 -10.96
CA ALA A 284 -9.19 -3.93 -11.94
C ALA A 284 -10.41 -2.99 -11.97
N PRO A 285 -11.68 -3.47 -11.86
CA PRO A 285 -12.83 -2.58 -11.80
C PRO A 285 -12.81 -1.58 -10.66
N TYR A 286 -12.14 -1.89 -9.52
CA TYR A 286 -12.04 -0.97 -8.39
C TYR A 286 -11.06 0.17 -8.63
N SER A 287 -10.02 -0.04 -9.43
CA SER A 287 -9.03 0.98 -9.81
C SER A 287 -9.52 1.94 -10.91
N ASP A 288 -10.68 1.69 -11.55
CA ASP A 288 -11.26 2.57 -12.56
C ASP A 288 -12.17 3.63 -11.92
N LYS A 289 -11.57 4.72 -11.40
CA LYS A 289 -12.27 5.88 -10.80
C LYS A 289 -13.30 5.47 -9.72
N ARG A 290 -12.96 4.45 -8.92
CA ARG A 290 -13.69 4.01 -7.73
C ARG A 290 -12.80 4.15 -6.49
N LEU A 291 -11.57 3.71 -6.64
CA LEU A 291 -10.44 3.97 -5.76
C LEU A 291 -9.29 4.50 -6.63
N ASP A 292 -8.26 5.07 -6.04
CA ASP A 292 -7.08 5.46 -6.82
C ASP A 292 -6.36 4.23 -7.35
N TYR A 293 -6.26 3.19 -6.53
CA TYR A 293 -5.79 1.85 -6.90
C TYR A 293 -6.11 0.81 -5.80
N CYS A 294 -5.81 -0.45 -6.07
CA CYS A 294 -5.89 -1.54 -5.11
C CYS A 294 -4.56 -2.29 -5.02
N PHE A 295 -4.39 -3.08 -3.95
CA PHE A 295 -3.28 -4.01 -3.79
C PHE A 295 -3.37 -5.17 -4.79
N GLU A 296 -2.25 -5.53 -5.42
CA GLU A 296 -2.15 -6.64 -6.38
C GLU A 296 -1.59 -7.89 -5.69
N PHE A 297 -2.47 -8.69 -5.10
CA PHE A 297 -2.11 -9.90 -4.32
C PHE A 297 -1.48 -10.99 -5.18
N ASP A 298 -1.99 -11.21 -6.39
CA ASP A 298 -1.45 -12.24 -7.28
C ASP A 298 0.00 -11.95 -7.69
N LEU A 299 0.39 -10.67 -7.81
CA LEU A 299 1.78 -10.29 -8.05
C LEU A 299 2.68 -10.61 -6.86
N SER A 300 2.22 -10.36 -5.63
CA SER A 300 2.93 -10.74 -4.41
C SER A 300 3.28 -12.24 -4.40
N TYR A 301 2.30 -13.09 -4.69
CA TYR A 301 2.53 -14.53 -4.80
C TYR A 301 3.49 -14.88 -5.94
N ALA A 302 3.32 -14.30 -7.13
CA ALA A 302 4.17 -14.56 -8.29
C ALA A 302 5.64 -14.16 -8.04
N LEU A 303 5.88 -13.07 -7.29
CA LEU A 303 7.22 -12.62 -6.87
C LEU A 303 7.90 -13.65 -5.99
N ILE A 304 7.25 -14.06 -4.91
CA ILE A 304 7.83 -15.01 -3.95
C ILE A 304 8.05 -16.38 -4.60
N ASP A 305 7.07 -16.84 -5.36
CA ASP A 305 7.14 -18.15 -6.03
C ASP A 305 8.19 -18.16 -7.14
N GLY A 306 8.33 -17.07 -7.91
CA GLY A 306 9.35 -16.93 -8.94
C GLY A 306 10.77 -17.03 -8.37
N ILE A 307 11.03 -16.35 -7.25
CA ILE A 307 12.32 -16.39 -6.55
C ILE A 307 12.57 -17.80 -5.95
N ASN A 308 11.57 -18.39 -5.28
CA ASN A 308 11.71 -19.70 -4.65
C ASN A 308 11.93 -20.80 -5.67
N ASN A 309 11.20 -20.77 -6.79
CA ASN A 309 11.27 -21.76 -7.85
C ASN A 309 12.35 -21.45 -8.89
N GLN A 310 13.07 -20.32 -8.73
CA GLN A 310 14.16 -19.90 -9.63
C GLN A 310 13.71 -19.84 -11.11
N THR A 311 12.53 -19.27 -11.38
CA THR A 311 11.97 -19.17 -12.72
C THR A 311 11.18 -17.87 -12.91
N ASN A 312 11.31 -17.26 -14.09
CA ASN A 312 10.59 -16.04 -14.44
C ASN A 312 9.18 -16.27 -15.01
N SER A 313 8.79 -17.52 -15.31
CA SER A 313 7.59 -17.79 -16.12
C SER A 313 6.30 -17.26 -15.50
N GLY A 314 6.09 -17.48 -14.20
CA GLY A 314 4.94 -16.95 -13.45
C GLY A 314 4.96 -15.43 -13.37
N LEU A 315 6.11 -14.84 -13.04
CA LEU A 315 6.31 -13.39 -13.00
C LEU A 315 6.05 -12.72 -14.34
N LYS A 316 6.63 -13.28 -15.42
CA LYS A 316 6.42 -12.76 -16.78
C LYS A 316 4.94 -12.78 -17.16
N SER A 317 4.26 -13.91 -16.92
CA SER A 317 2.83 -14.05 -17.19
C SER A 317 1.99 -13.05 -16.40
N LYS A 318 2.25 -12.91 -15.09
CA LYS A 318 1.51 -11.99 -14.23
C LYS A 318 1.77 -10.53 -14.61
N MET A 319 3.01 -10.14 -14.87
CA MET A 319 3.32 -8.78 -15.34
C MET A 319 2.67 -8.48 -16.69
N SER A 320 2.61 -9.44 -17.62
CA SER A 320 1.92 -9.26 -18.90
C SER A 320 0.41 -9.03 -18.69
N GLU A 321 -0.22 -9.77 -17.78
CA GLU A 321 -1.61 -9.55 -17.39
C GLU A 321 -1.82 -8.16 -16.78
N ILE A 322 -1.00 -7.77 -15.82
CA ILE A 322 -1.06 -6.48 -15.12
C ILE A 322 -0.93 -5.33 -16.13
N ILE A 323 0.11 -5.32 -16.96
CA ILE A 323 0.36 -4.24 -17.94
C ILE A 323 -0.75 -4.14 -18.99
N SER A 324 -1.42 -5.26 -19.32
CA SER A 324 -2.58 -5.23 -20.23
C SER A 324 -3.89 -4.82 -19.54
N THR A 325 -3.94 -4.80 -18.21
CA THR A 325 -5.16 -4.57 -17.41
C THR A 325 -5.19 -3.17 -16.80
N TYR A 326 -4.07 -2.70 -16.27
CA TYR A 326 -3.97 -1.41 -15.58
C TYR A 326 -3.21 -0.37 -16.41
N GLU A 327 -3.52 0.90 -16.17
CA GLU A 327 -2.61 1.98 -16.51
C GLU A 327 -1.40 1.99 -15.55
N THR A 328 -0.35 2.73 -15.90
CA THR A 328 0.86 2.81 -15.08
C THR A 328 0.53 3.27 -13.65
N ASN A 329 1.03 2.56 -12.65
CA ASN A 329 0.85 2.83 -11.21
C ASN A 329 -0.58 2.76 -10.67
N GLN A 330 -1.52 2.14 -11.36
CA GLN A 330 -2.88 1.90 -10.85
C GLN A 330 -3.01 0.66 -9.95
N TYR A 331 -1.93 0.22 -9.35
CA TYR A 331 -1.91 -0.92 -8.42
C TYR A 331 -0.79 -0.79 -7.38
N GLY A 332 -1.06 -1.29 -6.19
CA GLY A 332 -0.07 -1.38 -5.13
C GLY A 332 0.70 -2.70 -5.19
N THR A 333 2.03 -2.64 -5.08
CA THR A 333 2.91 -3.80 -5.06
C THR A 333 3.49 -4.03 -3.67
N PHE A 334 3.63 -5.27 -3.25
CA PHE A 334 4.18 -5.64 -1.95
C PHE A 334 4.70 -7.09 -1.98
N LEU A 335 5.52 -7.49 -1.01
CA LEU A 335 5.91 -8.90 -0.85
C LEU A 335 4.95 -9.62 0.08
N THR A 336 4.74 -9.11 1.27
CA THR A 336 3.76 -9.59 2.25
C THR A 336 3.21 -8.42 3.05
N ASN A 337 2.11 -8.64 3.76
CA ASN A 337 1.48 -7.67 4.64
C ASN A 337 1.14 -8.30 6.01
N HIS A 338 0.37 -7.59 6.83
CA HIS A 338 -0.05 -8.01 8.17
C HIS A 338 -0.98 -9.24 8.21
N ASP A 339 -1.43 -9.76 7.05
CA ASP A 339 -2.31 -10.94 6.93
C ASP A 339 -1.62 -12.16 6.30
N GLN A 340 -0.33 -12.05 5.98
CA GLN A 340 0.43 -13.10 5.31
C GLN A 340 1.67 -13.49 6.12
N ASP A 341 2.11 -14.75 5.98
CA ASP A 341 3.41 -15.17 6.48
C ASP A 341 4.50 -14.26 5.92
N ARG A 342 5.40 -13.75 6.78
CA ARG A 342 6.43 -12.78 6.41
C ARG A 342 7.35 -13.29 5.30
N SER A 343 7.77 -12.41 4.42
CA SER A 343 8.57 -12.70 3.23
C SER A 343 9.86 -13.46 3.57
N PHE A 344 10.58 -13.06 4.62
CA PHE A 344 11.83 -13.73 5.03
C PHE A 344 11.60 -15.18 5.49
N TYR A 345 10.49 -15.46 6.18
CA TYR A 345 10.08 -16.82 6.50
C TYR A 345 9.77 -17.62 5.23
N ARG A 346 9.02 -17.04 4.29
CA ARG A 346 8.67 -17.68 3.00
C ARG A 346 9.89 -17.96 2.12
N PHE A 347 10.97 -17.20 2.28
CA PHE A 347 12.26 -17.45 1.61
C PHE A 347 13.14 -18.47 2.33
N GLY A 348 12.66 -19.10 3.42
CA GLY A 348 13.43 -20.07 4.20
C GLY A 348 14.65 -19.45 4.90
N MET A 349 14.57 -18.16 5.24
CA MET A 349 15.63 -17.37 5.87
C MET A 349 16.90 -17.21 4.97
N ASP A 350 16.73 -17.29 3.65
CA ASP A 350 17.83 -17.01 2.72
C ASP A 350 17.88 -15.49 2.42
N GLU A 351 18.87 -14.81 3.02
CA GLU A 351 19.06 -13.36 2.84
C GLU A 351 19.26 -12.93 1.39
N ARG A 352 19.86 -13.79 0.56
CA ARG A 352 20.08 -13.50 -0.87
C ARG A 352 18.75 -13.37 -1.59
N LYS A 353 17.78 -14.25 -1.24
CA LYS A 353 16.42 -14.18 -1.80
C LYS A 353 15.67 -12.95 -1.28
N ALA A 354 15.77 -12.63 0.02
CA ALA A 354 15.16 -11.42 0.58
C ALA A 354 15.71 -10.14 -0.07
N LYS A 355 17.02 -10.05 -0.24
CA LYS A 355 17.69 -8.94 -0.95
C LYS A 355 17.23 -8.83 -2.42
N LEU A 356 17.13 -9.96 -3.11
CA LEU A 356 16.63 -9.98 -4.49
C LEU A 356 15.16 -9.53 -4.56
N ALA A 357 14.32 -9.97 -3.62
CA ALA A 357 12.92 -9.60 -3.56
C ALA A 357 12.74 -8.08 -3.39
N ALA A 358 13.51 -7.46 -2.48
CA ALA A 358 13.53 -6.01 -2.31
C ALA A 358 13.90 -5.27 -3.61
N ARG A 359 14.92 -5.74 -4.34
CA ARG A 359 15.36 -5.17 -5.61
C ARG A 359 14.29 -5.26 -6.68
N ILE A 360 13.59 -6.39 -6.78
CA ILE A 360 12.48 -6.57 -7.73
C ILE A 360 11.31 -5.67 -7.35
N LEU A 361 10.84 -5.70 -6.09
CA LEU A 361 9.74 -4.87 -5.59
C LEU A 361 9.95 -3.39 -5.92
N LEU A 362 11.15 -2.87 -5.66
CA LEU A 362 11.46 -1.45 -5.78
C LEU A 362 11.79 -0.99 -7.21
N SER A 363 11.99 -1.90 -8.16
CA SER A 363 12.24 -1.58 -9.57
C SER A 363 11.06 -1.88 -10.50
N LEU A 364 10.07 -2.66 -10.07
CA LEU A 364 8.83 -2.87 -10.83
C LEU A 364 7.98 -1.60 -10.90
N PRO A 365 7.12 -1.46 -11.94
CA PRO A 365 6.05 -0.47 -11.91
C PRO A 365 5.01 -0.79 -10.83
N GLY A 366 4.13 0.16 -10.53
CA GLY A 366 3.19 0.11 -9.41
C GLY A 366 3.73 0.86 -8.18
N VAL A 367 2.90 1.02 -7.16
CA VAL A 367 3.23 1.73 -5.92
C VAL A 367 3.70 0.73 -4.87
N PRO A 368 4.98 0.76 -4.44
CA PRO A 368 5.53 -0.25 -3.54
C PRO A 368 5.17 0.00 -2.08
N TYR A 369 4.82 -1.09 -1.39
CA TYR A 369 4.56 -1.15 0.04
C TYR A 369 5.52 -2.12 0.71
N ILE A 370 6.09 -1.72 1.84
CA ILE A 370 7.02 -2.49 2.65
C ILE A 370 6.37 -2.70 4.02
N TYR A 371 6.21 -3.94 4.44
CA TYR A 371 5.69 -4.26 5.77
C TYR A 371 6.79 -4.11 6.81
N TYR A 372 6.53 -3.41 7.94
CA TYR A 372 7.55 -3.11 8.95
C TYR A 372 8.36 -4.35 9.35
N GLY A 373 9.66 -4.20 9.43
CA GLY A 373 10.60 -5.25 9.78
C GLY A 373 10.95 -6.22 8.65
N GLU A 374 10.34 -6.08 7.47
CA GLU A 374 10.73 -6.83 6.27
C GLU A 374 12.17 -6.50 5.88
N GLU A 375 12.54 -5.24 5.98
CA GLU A 375 13.86 -4.72 5.67
C GLU A 375 14.98 -5.18 6.63
N VAL A 376 14.62 -5.71 7.78
CA VAL A 376 15.59 -6.28 8.74
C VAL A 376 15.53 -7.79 8.87
N GLY A 377 14.69 -8.45 8.07
CA GLY A 377 14.57 -9.91 8.08
C GLY A 377 13.78 -10.45 9.29
N MET A 378 12.72 -9.76 9.71
CA MET A 378 11.79 -10.29 10.70
C MET A 378 11.10 -11.53 10.19
N LEU A 379 10.97 -12.53 11.09
CA LEU A 379 10.23 -13.76 10.84
C LEU A 379 8.78 -13.62 11.30
N GLY A 380 7.93 -14.50 10.80
CA GLY A 380 6.54 -14.64 11.24
C GLY A 380 5.79 -15.58 10.32
N GLN A 381 5.05 -16.49 10.95
CA GLN A 381 4.10 -17.39 10.34
C GLN A 381 2.80 -17.29 11.12
N LYS A 382 1.64 -17.44 10.45
CA LYS A 382 0.34 -17.48 11.13
C LYS A 382 0.39 -18.34 12.41
N PRO A 383 -0.31 -17.99 13.49
CA PRO A 383 -1.43 -17.03 13.57
C PRO A 383 -0.99 -15.56 13.47
N ASP A 384 -1.97 -14.65 13.37
CA ASP A 384 -1.75 -13.24 13.06
C ASP A 384 -0.85 -12.51 14.04
N GLU A 385 -0.94 -12.82 15.33
CA GLU A 385 -0.08 -12.25 16.36
C GLU A 385 1.39 -12.52 16.07
N ASP A 386 1.70 -13.70 15.53
CA ASP A 386 3.07 -14.12 15.24
C ASP A 386 3.68 -13.47 13.99
N ILE A 387 2.85 -13.02 13.06
CA ILE A 387 3.31 -12.21 11.92
C ILE A 387 3.37 -10.70 12.23
N ARG A 388 2.76 -10.28 13.37
CA ARG A 388 2.65 -8.89 13.84
C ARG A 388 3.51 -8.61 15.08
N ARG A 389 4.56 -9.40 15.33
CA ARG A 389 5.47 -9.30 16.49
C ARG A 389 6.15 -7.93 16.59
N PRO A 390 6.61 -7.55 17.82
CA PRO A 390 7.34 -6.31 18.03
C PRO A 390 8.58 -6.17 17.14
N MET A 391 8.81 -4.93 16.67
CA MET A 391 9.95 -4.57 15.81
C MET A 391 11.30 -4.83 16.49
N GLN A 392 12.29 -5.22 15.69
CA GLN A 392 13.63 -5.59 16.14
C GLN A 392 14.61 -4.42 15.93
N TRP A 393 14.72 -3.53 16.93
CA TRP A 393 15.60 -2.36 16.83
C TRP A 393 17.05 -2.68 17.16
N THR A 394 17.29 -3.52 18.18
CA THR A 394 18.65 -3.87 18.64
C THR A 394 18.71 -5.32 19.12
N SER A 395 19.93 -5.80 19.37
CA SER A 395 20.15 -7.11 20.01
C SER A 395 19.97 -7.10 21.54
N SER A 396 19.61 -5.96 22.14
CA SER A 396 19.41 -5.83 23.59
C SER A 396 18.08 -6.45 24.06
N ALA A 397 17.84 -6.40 25.38
CA ALA A 397 16.58 -6.89 25.96
C ALA A 397 15.36 -6.28 25.22
N ASN A 398 14.32 -7.09 25.06
CA ASN A 398 13.09 -6.74 24.35
C ASN A 398 13.33 -6.23 22.91
N ALA A 399 14.42 -6.66 22.27
CA ALA A 399 14.85 -6.19 20.96
C ALA A 399 14.98 -4.65 20.83
N GLY A 400 15.09 -3.93 21.95
CA GLY A 400 15.05 -2.48 21.99
C GLY A 400 13.69 -1.87 21.61
N PHE A 401 12.63 -2.67 21.54
CA PHE A 401 11.25 -2.22 21.30
C PHE A 401 10.67 -1.51 22.51
N SER A 402 10.86 -2.05 23.70
CA SER A 402 10.32 -1.58 24.97
C SER A 402 11.33 -1.77 26.10
N SER A 403 11.23 -0.98 27.16
CA SER A 403 11.97 -1.20 28.39
C SER A 403 11.27 -2.19 29.35
N THR A 404 10.02 -2.57 29.06
CA THR A 404 9.23 -3.59 29.77
C THR A 404 8.95 -4.80 28.89
N GLN A 405 8.19 -5.77 29.39
CA GLN A 405 7.78 -6.93 28.59
C GLN A 405 6.85 -6.50 27.47
N PRO A 406 7.17 -6.78 26.18
CA PRO A 406 6.29 -6.50 25.06
C PRO A 406 4.95 -7.24 25.15
N TRP A 407 3.90 -6.69 24.53
CA TRP A 407 2.55 -7.23 24.45
C TRP A 407 2.52 -8.66 23.84
N HIS A 408 3.47 -8.99 22.97
CA HIS A 408 3.63 -10.30 22.35
C HIS A 408 5.10 -10.73 22.33
N PRO A 409 5.41 -12.05 22.36
CA PRO A 409 6.79 -12.53 22.32
C PRO A 409 7.56 -12.07 21.08
N LEU A 410 8.84 -11.76 21.26
CA LEU A 410 9.75 -11.43 20.16
C LEU A 410 10.02 -12.63 19.24
N ASN A 411 10.47 -12.36 18.02
CA ASN A 411 11.09 -13.39 17.22
C ASN A 411 12.43 -13.82 17.84
N ASN A 412 12.74 -15.10 17.74
CA ASN A 412 13.99 -15.66 18.26
C ASN A 412 15.24 -15.21 17.48
N ASN A 413 15.07 -14.64 16.28
CA ASN A 413 16.19 -14.19 15.44
C ASN A 413 16.61 -12.73 15.71
N TYR A 414 15.96 -11.98 16.60
CA TYR A 414 16.23 -10.56 16.83
C TYR A 414 17.66 -10.23 17.24
N VAL A 415 18.37 -11.20 17.84
CA VAL A 415 19.77 -11.00 18.25
C VAL A 415 20.68 -10.74 17.04
N ASN A 416 20.41 -11.37 15.90
CA ASN A 416 21.18 -11.23 14.67
C ASN A 416 20.52 -10.30 13.66
N TYR A 417 19.18 -10.36 13.55
CA TYR A 417 18.38 -9.61 12.58
C TYR A 417 17.67 -8.46 13.29
N ASN A 418 18.28 -7.31 13.31
CA ASN A 418 17.73 -6.08 13.91
C ASN A 418 18.32 -4.86 13.21
N VAL A 419 17.66 -3.72 13.38
CA VAL A 419 18.05 -2.45 12.73
C VAL A 419 19.52 -2.12 12.98
N ALA A 420 19.97 -2.15 14.24
CA ALA A 420 21.34 -1.75 14.58
C ALA A 420 22.40 -2.62 13.89
N ASN A 421 22.20 -3.94 13.82
CA ASN A 421 23.14 -4.83 13.14
C ASN A 421 23.07 -4.66 11.62
N GLN A 422 21.87 -4.58 11.06
CA GLN A 422 21.66 -4.46 9.61
C GLN A 422 22.23 -3.14 9.04
N GLN A 423 22.17 -2.05 9.81
CA GLN A 423 22.75 -0.76 9.41
C GLN A 423 24.30 -0.75 9.40
N LEU A 424 24.94 -1.64 10.16
CA LEU A 424 26.40 -1.76 10.18
C LEU A 424 26.98 -2.51 8.98
N GLU A 425 26.14 -3.30 8.28
CA GLU A 425 26.57 -4.15 7.18
C GLU A 425 26.17 -3.56 5.83
N SER A 426 27.14 -3.24 4.98
CA SER A 426 26.92 -2.63 3.65
C SER A 426 26.12 -3.51 2.67
N GLU A 427 26.10 -4.84 2.91
CA GLU A 427 25.38 -5.84 2.07
C GLU A 427 24.23 -6.51 2.82
N SER A 428 23.68 -5.86 3.84
CA SER A 428 22.51 -6.35 4.59
C SER A 428 21.21 -6.30 3.78
N ILE A 429 20.12 -6.88 4.31
CA ILE A 429 18.78 -6.72 3.73
C ILE A 429 18.40 -5.24 3.78
N TRP A 430 18.62 -4.57 4.93
CA TRP A 430 18.33 -3.15 5.13
C TRP A 430 19.04 -2.25 4.10
N SER A 431 20.35 -2.49 3.88
CA SER A 431 21.10 -1.69 2.92
C SER A 431 20.57 -1.83 1.49
N GLN A 432 20.06 -3.01 1.13
CA GLN A 432 19.45 -3.20 -0.18
C GLN A 432 18.12 -2.45 -0.31
N TYR A 433 17.26 -2.48 0.72
CA TYR A 433 16.05 -1.64 0.74
C TYR A 433 16.41 -0.18 0.58
N GLN A 434 17.34 0.34 1.38
CA GLN A 434 17.78 1.72 1.31
C GLN A 434 18.29 2.13 -0.08
N ILE A 435 19.23 1.36 -0.64
CA ILE A 435 19.80 1.63 -1.96
C ILE A 435 18.71 1.69 -3.03
N TRP A 436 17.81 0.69 -3.08
CA TRP A 436 16.82 0.62 -4.14
C TRP A 436 15.66 1.59 -3.94
N ILE A 437 15.28 1.94 -2.72
CA ILE A 437 14.35 3.04 -2.45
C ILE A 437 14.94 4.35 -2.99
N LYS A 438 16.22 4.65 -2.70
CA LYS A 438 16.89 5.85 -3.21
C LYS A 438 17.03 5.87 -4.74
N GLN A 439 17.30 4.72 -5.36
CA GLN A 439 17.31 4.65 -6.82
C GLN A 439 15.92 4.93 -7.39
N ARG A 440 14.86 4.35 -6.81
CA ARG A 440 13.49 4.60 -7.23
C ARG A 440 13.09 6.06 -7.06
N THR A 441 13.27 6.63 -5.89
CA THR A 441 12.83 8.01 -5.59
C THR A 441 13.58 9.07 -6.38
N ARG A 442 14.83 8.80 -6.81
CA ARG A 442 15.64 9.72 -7.62
C ARG A 442 15.41 9.63 -9.13
N ASN A 443 14.74 8.56 -9.61
CA ASN A 443 14.61 8.30 -11.05
C ASN A 443 13.16 8.11 -11.45
N THR A 444 12.60 9.06 -12.21
CA THR A 444 11.22 9.00 -12.76
C THR A 444 10.97 7.72 -13.54
N ALA A 445 11.93 7.27 -14.35
CA ALA A 445 11.80 6.03 -15.10
C ALA A 445 11.50 4.80 -14.21
N LEU A 446 12.02 4.75 -12.96
CA LEU A 446 11.72 3.67 -12.03
C LEU A 446 10.39 3.87 -11.28
N ARG A 447 9.91 5.11 -11.13
CA ARG A 447 8.62 5.42 -10.50
C ARG A 447 7.45 5.21 -11.48
N SER A 448 7.43 6.01 -12.54
CA SER A 448 6.31 6.14 -13.49
C SER A 448 6.63 5.74 -14.94
N GLY A 449 7.88 5.34 -15.23
CA GLY A 449 8.28 4.97 -16.58
C GLY A 449 7.56 3.73 -17.11
N ASN A 450 7.51 3.61 -18.43
CA ASN A 450 6.97 2.43 -19.13
C ASN A 450 7.71 1.14 -18.71
N TYR A 451 7.04 0.03 -18.88
CA TYR A 451 7.59 -1.30 -18.64
C TYR A 451 7.55 -2.12 -19.94
N ASP A 452 8.71 -2.56 -20.39
CA ASP A 452 8.83 -3.48 -21.52
C ASP A 452 9.65 -4.69 -21.11
N PHE A 453 9.14 -5.89 -21.36
CA PHE A 453 9.84 -7.12 -20.99
C PHE A 453 11.07 -7.31 -21.89
N ILE A 454 12.24 -7.55 -21.27
CA ILE A 454 13.47 -7.92 -21.96
C ILE A 454 13.59 -9.44 -21.99
N GLU A 455 13.62 -10.03 -23.18
CA GLU A 455 13.88 -11.45 -23.38
C GLU A 455 15.34 -11.79 -23.06
N SER A 456 15.55 -12.92 -22.41
CA SER A 456 16.85 -13.50 -22.11
C SER A 456 16.94 -14.93 -22.64
N ASN A 457 18.14 -15.40 -22.91
CA ASN A 457 18.43 -16.80 -23.22
C ASN A 457 18.27 -17.76 -22.02
N ASN A 458 17.95 -17.24 -20.83
CA ASN A 458 17.86 -18.00 -19.60
C ASN A 458 16.54 -17.71 -18.88
N SER A 459 15.67 -18.73 -18.70
CA SER A 459 14.39 -18.61 -18.00
C SER A 459 14.50 -18.29 -16.51
N ARG A 460 15.70 -18.31 -15.94
CA ARG A 460 15.99 -17.89 -14.55
C ARG A 460 16.36 -16.41 -14.45
N MET A 461 16.40 -15.70 -15.59
CA MET A 461 16.60 -14.25 -15.64
C MET A 461 15.25 -13.56 -15.75
N PHE A 462 14.99 -12.60 -14.88
CA PHE A 462 13.84 -11.72 -14.97
C PHE A 462 14.33 -10.31 -15.32
N SER A 463 14.06 -9.87 -16.54
CA SER A 463 14.64 -8.66 -17.09
C SER A 463 13.59 -7.79 -17.77
N TYR A 464 13.70 -6.47 -17.60
CA TYR A 464 12.79 -5.51 -18.19
C TYR A 464 13.45 -4.14 -18.36
N LEU A 465 12.89 -3.36 -19.27
CA LEU A 465 13.19 -1.95 -19.47
C LEU A 465 12.20 -1.10 -18.66
N ARG A 466 12.72 -0.09 -18.01
CA ARG A 466 11.95 1.02 -17.45
C ARG A 466 12.40 2.29 -18.17
N ALA A 467 11.50 2.95 -18.88
CA ALA A 467 11.83 4.12 -19.69
C ALA A 467 10.81 5.24 -19.47
N ASP A 468 11.32 6.45 -19.29
CA ASP A 468 10.55 7.66 -19.20
C ASP A 468 10.96 8.59 -20.35
N SER A 469 10.02 8.83 -21.27
CA SER A 469 10.26 9.65 -22.46
C SER A 469 10.38 11.13 -22.14
N GLU A 470 9.77 11.62 -21.05
CA GLU A 470 9.79 13.03 -20.68
C GLU A 470 11.16 13.42 -20.10
N SER A 471 11.68 12.62 -19.19
CA SER A 471 13.03 12.81 -18.63
C SER A 471 14.15 12.29 -19.52
N ASN A 472 13.81 11.59 -20.62
CA ASN A 472 14.73 10.87 -21.50
C ASN A 472 15.67 9.94 -20.72
N THR A 473 15.11 9.23 -19.73
CA THR A 473 15.83 8.33 -18.85
C THR A 473 15.35 6.90 -19.04
N ALA A 474 16.28 5.95 -19.16
CA ALA A 474 15.94 4.54 -19.29
C ALA A 474 16.90 3.65 -18.49
N PHE A 475 16.36 2.55 -17.96
CA PHE A 475 17.10 1.52 -17.23
C PHE A 475 16.74 0.13 -17.76
N ALA A 476 17.74 -0.67 -18.10
CA ALA A 476 17.59 -2.11 -18.20
C ALA A 476 17.85 -2.72 -16.81
N VAL A 477 16.82 -3.34 -16.25
CA VAL A 477 16.89 -4.02 -14.96
C VAL A 477 16.98 -5.51 -15.21
N ILE A 478 17.99 -6.17 -14.64
CA ILE A 478 18.28 -7.58 -14.87
C ILE A 478 18.45 -8.28 -13.54
N HIS A 479 17.57 -9.25 -13.25
CA HIS A 479 17.59 -10.03 -12.01
C HIS A 479 17.94 -11.50 -12.31
N ASN A 480 18.89 -12.06 -11.57
CA ASN A 480 19.18 -13.48 -11.56
C ASN A 480 18.39 -14.17 -10.44
N LEU A 481 17.34 -14.88 -10.79
CA LEU A 481 16.52 -15.66 -9.84
C LEU A 481 17.20 -16.97 -9.39
N SER A 482 18.35 -17.32 -9.99
CA SER A 482 19.03 -18.58 -9.79
C SER A 482 19.95 -18.56 -8.56
N SER A 483 20.11 -19.75 -7.96
CA SER A 483 21.15 -20.01 -6.95
C SER A 483 22.56 -20.14 -7.54
N GLN A 484 22.71 -19.99 -8.87
CA GLN A 484 23.97 -20.06 -9.59
C GLN A 484 24.28 -18.72 -10.24
N ASN A 485 25.56 -18.43 -10.42
CA ASN A 485 25.99 -17.32 -11.24
C ASN A 485 25.58 -17.53 -12.72
N THR A 486 25.36 -16.45 -13.43
CA THR A 486 25.07 -16.47 -14.87
C THR A 486 26.09 -15.61 -15.60
N ASP A 487 26.77 -16.19 -16.56
CA ASP A 487 27.71 -15.53 -17.45
C ASP A 487 27.07 -15.32 -18.84
N ASP A 488 27.64 -14.43 -19.67
CA ASP A 488 27.25 -14.18 -21.05
C ASP A 488 25.73 -13.96 -21.21
N ILE A 489 25.23 -12.91 -20.58
CA ILE A 489 23.81 -12.61 -20.51
C ILE A 489 23.34 -11.98 -21.81
N THR A 490 22.55 -12.72 -22.60
CA THR A 490 21.88 -12.18 -23.78
C THR A 490 20.58 -11.48 -23.37
N ILE A 491 20.42 -10.23 -23.81
CA ILE A 491 19.22 -9.40 -23.60
C ILE A 491 18.70 -8.93 -24.96
N ARG A 492 17.40 -9.10 -25.18
CA ARG A 492 16.75 -8.71 -26.43
C ARG A 492 15.38 -8.11 -26.19
N ILE A 493 15.08 -7.07 -26.94
CA ILE A 493 13.74 -6.50 -27.06
C ILE A 493 13.43 -6.26 -28.53
N ASN A 494 12.21 -6.59 -28.97
CA ASN A 494 11.83 -6.45 -30.38
C ASN A 494 11.19 -5.10 -30.69
N ASN A 495 10.67 -4.43 -29.67
CA ASN A 495 10.06 -3.10 -29.77
C ASN A 495 10.06 -2.45 -28.37
N SER A 496 10.39 -1.17 -28.28
CA SER A 496 10.34 -0.41 -27.03
C SER A 496 10.11 1.08 -27.31
N SER A 497 9.96 1.87 -26.26
CA SER A 497 9.87 3.33 -26.32
C SER A 497 11.22 4.04 -26.51
N LEU A 498 12.34 3.31 -26.61
CA LEU A 498 13.66 3.90 -26.82
C LEU A 498 13.77 4.53 -28.21
N THR A 499 14.45 5.66 -28.29
CA THR A 499 14.80 6.29 -29.56
C THR A 499 15.96 5.57 -30.24
N GLU A 500 16.02 5.62 -31.59
CA GLU A 500 17.12 5.07 -32.35
C GLU A 500 18.46 5.71 -31.94
N GLY A 501 19.47 4.87 -31.72
CA GLY A 501 20.80 5.35 -31.32
C GLY A 501 21.67 4.30 -30.67
N THR A 502 22.88 4.69 -30.30
CA THR A 502 23.80 3.87 -29.50
C THR A 502 23.74 4.31 -28.06
N TYR A 503 23.63 3.36 -27.13
CA TYR A 503 23.58 3.63 -25.69
C TYR A 503 24.64 2.82 -24.96
N ASN A 504 25.39 3.47 -24.07
CA ASN A 504 26.23 2.81 -23.10
C ASN A 504 25.38 2.27 -21.95
N LEU A 505 25.70 1.08 -21.48
CA LEU A 505 25.04 0.44 -20.34
C LEU A 505 25.89 0.63 -19.09
N ILE A 506 25.49 1.57 -18.23
CA ILE A 506 26.23 1.88 -17.00
C ILE A 506 25.49 1.26 -15.81
N ASN A 507 26.11 0.30 -15.13
CA ASN A 507 25.57 -0.23 -13.88
C ASN A 507 25.74 0.84 -12.78
N ILE A 508 24.64 1.52 -12.44
CA ILE A 508 24.68 2.65 -11.51
C ILE A 508 24.95 2.26 -10.06
N LEU A 509 24.89 0.95 -9.73
CA LEU A 509 25.20 0.46 -8.39
C LEU A 509 26.72 0.48 -8.09
N ASN A 510 27.57 0.44 -9.11
CA ASN A 510 29.04 0.43 -8.99
C ASN A 510 29.76 1.29 -10.04
N ASN A 511 29.02 2.04 -10.86
CA ASN A 511 29.50 2.87 -11.97
C ASN A 511 30.31 2.10 -13.05
N GLN A 512 30.07 0.79 -13.20
CA GLN A 512 30.75 -0.03 -14.20
C GLN A 512 30.07 0.10 -15.56
N ASN A 513 30.85 0.35 -16.61
CA ASN A 513 30.35 0.22 -17.98
C ASN A 513 30.30 -1.25 -18.38
N MET A 514 29.09 -1.72 -18.72
CA MET A 514 28.78 -3.12 -19.05
C MET A 514 28.72 -3.38 -20.56
N GLY A 515 29.14 -2.41 -21.38
CA GLY A 515 29.07 -2.46 -22.83
C GLY A 515 28.09 -1.46 -23.44
N SER A 516 27.70 -1.68 -24.69
CA SER A 516 26.75 -0.81 -25.37
C SER A 516 25.71 -1.60 -26.17
N ILE A 517 24.58 -0.96 -26.46
CA ILE A 517 23.53 -1.46 -27.35
C ILE A 517 23.31 -0.50 -28.51
N ASN A 518 22.94 -1.04 -29.65
CA ASN A 518 22.43 -0.27 -30.77
C ASN A 518 20.92 -0.47 -30.86
N VAL A 519 20.18 0.60 -30.68
CA VAL A 519 18.71 0.63 -30.72
C VAL A 519 18.28 1.03 -32.12
N SER A 520 17.41 0.23 -32.72
CA SER A 520 16.84 0.51 -34.05
C SER A 520 15.72 1.55 -33.99
N SER A 521 15.21 1.95 -35.14
CA SER A 521 14.06 2.88 -35.27
C SER A 521 12.74 2.34 -34.67
N SER A 522 12.65 1.02 -34.42
CA SER A 522 11.52 0.42 -33.69
C SER A 522 11.74 0.33 -32.18
N GLY A 523 12.86 0.85 -31.66
CA GLY A 523 13.25 0.68 -30.26
C GLY A 523 13.81 -0.73 -29.95
N ALA A 524 14.11 -1.54 -30.98
CA ALA A 524 14.62 -2.91 -30.79
C ALA A 524 16.13 -2.93 -30.57
N PHE A 525 16.58 -3.87 -29.75
CA PHE A 525 18.00 -4.20 -29.59
C PHE A 525 18.19 -5.69 -29.29
N ASP A 526 19.38 -6.20 -29.59
CA ASP A 526 19.84 -7.55 -29.25
C ASP A 526 21.33 -7.47 -28.95
N THR A 527 21.73 -7.88 -27.76
CA THR A 527 23.14 -7.86 -27.34
C THR A 527 23.45 -8.94 -26.32
N THR A 528 24.72 -9.32 -26.23
CA THR A 528 25.23 -10.18 -25.16
C THR A 528 26.23 -9.37 -24.32
N LEU A 529 25.99 -9.31 -23.03
CA LEU A 529 26.92 -8.77 -22.04
C LEU A 529 28.02 -9.83 -21.83
N SER A 530 29.07 -9.73 -22.65
CA SER A 530 30.19 -10.68 -22.62
C SER A 530 31.16 -10.33 -21.51
N GLU A 531 31.83 -11.34 -20.95
CA GLU A 531 32.79 -11.19 -19.83
C GLU A 531 32.20 -10.60 -18.54
N VAL A 532 30.86 -10.71 -18.42
CA VAL A 532 30.09 -10.21 -17.28
C VAL A 532 29.45 -11.38 -16.56
N THR A 533 29.67 -11.46 -15.25
CA THR A 533 29.02 -12.44 -14.38
C THR A 533 27.98 -11.75 -13.51
N LEU A 534 26.73 -12.18 -13.58
CA LEU A 534 25.70 -11.80 -12.62
C LEU A 534 25.61 -12.88 -11.54
N ALA A 535 25.95 -12.52 -10.33
CA ALA A 535 25.98 -13.45 -9.20
C ALA A 535 24.59 -14.05 -8.90
N ALA A 536 24.59 -15.18 -8.20
CA ALA A 536 23.37 -15.84 -7.71
C ALA A 536 22.51 -14.85 -6.89
N TYR A 537 21.20 -14.82 -7.16
CA TYR A 537 20.24 -13.95 -6.49
C TYR A 537 20.66 -12.46 -6.45
N SER A 538 21.24 -11.96 -7.55
CA SER A 538 21.67 -10.56 -7.65
C SER A 538 21.03 -9.84 -8.84
N SER A 539 21.33 -8.54 -8.97
CA SER A 539 20.71 -7.68 -9.98
C SER A 539 21.70 -6.71 -10.57
N PHE A 540 21.51 -6.37 -11.85
CA PHE A 540 22.07 -5.17 -12.47
C PHE A 540 20.97 -4.11 -12.62
N LEU A 541 21.34 -2.85 -12.41
CA LEU A 541 20.53 -1.67 -12.71
C LEU A 541 21.32 -0.82 -13.71
N LEU A 542 21.08 -1.06 -15.00
CA LEU A 542 21.85 -0.49 -16.10
C LEU A 542 21.16 0.75 -16.65
N LYS A 543 21.71 1.91 -16.37
CA LYS A 543 21.27 3.15 -17.01
C LYS A 543 21.72 3.16 -18.45
N LEU A 544 20.82 3.51 -19.35
CA LEU A 544 21.09 3.69 -20.77
C LEU A 544 21.51 5.15 -21.02
N GLU A 545 22.77 5.37 -21.36
CA GLU A 545 23.29 6.70 -21.65
C GLU A 545 23.63 6.82 -23.14
N GLY A 546 22.94 7.74 -23.85
CA GLY A 546 23.20 8.01 -25.26
C GLY A 546 24.66 8.39 -25.49
N SER A 547 25.31 7.79 -26.48
CA SER A 547 26.72 8.01 -26.83
C SER A 547 26.89 9.27 -27.71
#